data_4d56171b14429184bcc293b471f57c9d
#
_entry.id   4d56171b14429184bcc293b471f57c9d
#
_cell.length_a   1.000
_cell.length_b   1.000
_cell.length_c   1.000
_cell.angle_alpha   90.00
_cell.angle_beta   90.00
_cell.angle_gamma   90.00
#
_symmetry.space_group_name_H-M   'P 1'
#
loop_
_entity.id
_entity.type
_entity.pdbx_description
1 polymer ?
#
loop_
_entity_poly.entity_id
_entity_poly.type
_entity_poly.pdbx_seq_one_letter_code
_entity_poly.pdbx_strand_id
1 'polypeptide(L)'
;MNNRKIGTIVLIIAMLCVAISVLFTNNLARQLEQEERKNMAIWAEATRQLIFADNDADIDFVTSIIEGNTTIPVYICDTVGNILAHRNVADTQTKTLIPEDHHGPIELQIAENNKQYIYWDDSNLLTSLHYVPYAQFALIFIFIAIAVGMMFTAQRSEKDRLWVGLSKETAHQLGTPISSLNAWQQILMEKYPEDTYVPQMKKDINRLQIIADRFQKIGSETELNEMDFIPVVEEAIAYIRVRTSNKITIEDSAIKGIKRVVALNAPLMQWVIENILKNALDAIHNEGKITITICENEHDVMLDITDNGKGMDAKTQRHIFDAGYTTKERGWGLGLPLAKRIVEQYHGGKLLLKHTQQGIGSTFRIVLKKPENS
;
A
#
# COMPACT_ATOMS: atom_id res chain seq x y z
N MET A 1 19.02 -11.96 -14.92
CA MET A 1 18.66 -10.62 -15.41
C MET A 1 17.90 -9.92 -14.31
N ASN A 2 18.31 -8.72 -13.91
CA ASN A 2 17.83 -8.07 -12.67
C ASN A 2 16.34 -7.73 -12.80
N ASN A 3 15.47 -8.19 -11.91
CA ASN A 3 14.01 -7.99 -11.94
C ASN A 3 13.60 -6.52 -12.16
N ARG A 4 14.42 -5.57 -11.71
CA ARG A 4 14.24 -4.13 -11.98
C ARG A 4 14.35 -3.80 -13.48
N LYS A 5 15.30 -4.40 -14.21
CA LYS A 5 15.46 -4.15 -15.66
C LYS A 5 14.29 -4.72 -16.45
N ILE A 6 13.77 -5.89 -16.06
CA ILE A 6 12.60 -6.50 -16.71
C ILE A 6 11.37 -5.59 -16.50
N GLY A 7 11.12 -5.12 -15.27
CA GLY A 7 10.01 -4.20 -14.99
C GLY A 7 10.08 -2.89 -15.79
N THR A 8 11.28 -2.31 -15.91
CA THR A 8 11.49 -1.09 -16.71
C THR A 8 11.22 -1.34 -18.21
N ILE A 9 11.67 -2.48 -18.76
CA ILE A 9 11.43 -2.84 -20.17
C ILE A 9 9.92 -3.02 -20.42
N VAL A 10 9.23 -3.74 -19.56
CA VAL A 10 7.77 -3.96 -19.68
C VAL A 10 7.02 -2.63 -19.64
N LEU A 11 7.40 -1.71 -18.75
CA LEU A 11 6.80 -0.39 -18.64
C LEU A 11 7.02 0.45 -19.92
N ILE A 12 8.23 0.41 -20.49
CA ILE A 12 8.55 1.13 -21.76
C ILE A 12 7.73 0.55 -22.91
N ILE A 13 7.61 -0.78 -23.01
CA ILE A 13 6.80 -1.44 -24.05
C ILE A 13 5.33 -1.07 -23.90
N ALA A 14 4.80 -1.09 -22.69
CA ALA A 14 3.42 -0.69 -22.42
C ALA A 14 3.16 0.77 -22.83
N MET A 15 4.04 1.71 -22.47
CA MET A 15 3.94 3.11 -22.89
C MET A 15 3.98 3.27 -24.41
N LEU A 16 4.85 2.52 -25.10
CA LEU A 16 4.95 2.57 -26.55
C LEU A 16 3.67 2.05 -27.22
N CYS A 17 3.12 0.94 -26.76
CA CYS A 17 1.86 0.39 -27.26
C CYS A 17 0.70 1.40 -27.11
N VAL A 18 0.65 2.11 -26.01
CA VAL A 18 -0.36 3.15 -25.79
C VAL A 18 -0.18 4.33 -26.73
N ALA A 19 1.04 4.84 -26.85
CA ALA A 19 1.31 5.96 -27.75
C ALA A 19 0.88 5.60 -29.19
N ILE A 20 1.20 4.38 -29.66
CA ILE A 20 0.78 3.91 -30.97
C ILE A 20 -0.75 3.82 -31.06
N SER A 21 -1.41 3.29 -30.04
CA SER A 21 -2.87 3.13 -30.01
C SER A 21 -3.58 4.50 -30.05
N VAL A 22 -3.11 5.47 -29.26
CA VAL A 22 -3.67 6.84 -29.27
C VAL A 22 -3.47 7.51 -30.62
N LEU A 23 -2.30 7.39 -31.23
CA LEU A 23 -2.03 7.92 -32.56
C LEU A 23 -2.94 7.30 -33.61
N PHE A 24 -3.15 5.98 -33.55
CA PHE A 24 -4.04 5.25 -34.46
C PHE A 24 -5.49 5.70 -34.29
N THR A 25 -5.99 5.80 -33.04
CA THR A 25 -7.36 6.23 -32.73
C THR A 25 -7.61 7.67 -33.21
N ASN A 26 -6.67 8.58 -32.96
CA ASN A 26 -6.78 9.95 -33.43
C ASN A 26 -6.78 10.07 -34.98
N ASN A 27 -5.98 9.23 -35.64
CA ASN A 27 -5.98 9.21 -37.10
C ASN A 27 -7.32 8.68 -37.65
N LEU A 28 -7.84 7.63 -37.06
CA LEU A 28 -9.14 7.05 -37.42
C LEU A 28 -10.28 8.07 -37.19
N ALA A 29 -10.28 8.77 -36.06
CA ALA A 29 -11.27 9.81 -35.76
C ALA A 29 -11.25 10.94 -36.81
N ARG A 30 -10.06 11.40 -37.17
CA ARG A 30 -9.92 12.42 -38.23
C ARG A 30 -10.40 11.93 -39.60
N GLN A 31 -10.16 10.69 -39.97
CA GLN A 31 -10.64 10.10 -41.22
C GLN A 31 -12.19 10.04 -41.22
N LEU A 32 -12.76 9.57 -40.12
CA LEU A 32 -14.22 9.49 -39.98
C LEU A 32 -14.87 10.88 -40.03
N GLU A 33 -14.32 11.88 -39.34
CA GLU A 33 -14.79 13.27 -39.39
C GLU A 33 -14.80 13.84 -40.82
N GLN A 34 -13.74 13.55 -41.59
CA GLN A 34 -13.68 13.97 -43.01
C GLN A 34 -14.72 13.24 -43.86
N GLU A 35 -14.98 11.97 -43.61
CA GLU A 35 -16.00 11.21 -44.32
C GLU A 35 -17.41 11.68 -43.97
N GLU A 36 -17.70 11.95 -42.70
CA GLU A 36 -18.98 12.52 -42.26
C GLU A 36 -19.22 13.90 -42.90
N ARG A 37 -18.19 14.75 -42.94
CA ARG A 37 -18.29 16.05 -43.60
C ARG A 37 -18.61 15.95 -45.10
N LYS A 38 -18.02 14.97 -45.81
CA LYS A 38 -18.32 14.70 -47.23
C LYS A 38 -19.76 14.18 -47.40
N ASN A 39 -20.17 13.28 -46.54
CA ASN A 39 -21.52 12.71 -46.56
C ASN A 39 -22.57 13.80 -46.29
N MET A 40 -22.30 14.75 -45.38
CA MET A 40 -23.17 15.89 -45.13
C MET A 40 -23.22 16.87 -46.28
N ALA A 41 -22.14 17.09 -47.02
CA ALA A 41 -22.19 17.89 -48.23
C ALA A 41 -23.06 17.25 -49.34
N ILE A 42 -22.98 15.91 -49.52
CA ILE A 42 -23.83 15.16 -50.47
C ILE A 42 -25.31 15.21 -50.01
N TRP A 43 -25.55 15.02 -48.70
CA TRP A 43 -26.92 15.10 -48.14
C TRP A 43 -27.54 16.47 -48.31
N ALA A 44 -26.77 17.55 -48.10
CA ALA A 44 -27.23 18.92 -48.30
C ALA A 44 -27.56 19.19 -49.79
N GLU A 45 -26.73 18.70 -50.70
CA GLU A 45 -27.00 18.81 -52.14
C GLU A 45 -28.24 18.02 -52.56
N ALA A 46 -28.41 16.80 -52.04
CA ALA A 46 -29.62 15.99 -52.24
C ALA A 46 -30.87 16.72 -51.71
N THR A 47 -30.81 17.32 -50.53
CA THR A 47 -31.91 18.09 -49.95
C THR A 47 -32.23 19.31 -50.81
N ARG A 48 -31.24 19.98 -51.36
CA ARG A 48 -31.41 21.11 -52.30
C ARG A 48 -32.13 20.64 -53.57
N GLN A 49 -31.70 19.52 -54.18
CA GLN A 49 -32.32 18.98 -55.39
C GLN A 49 -33.76 18.54 -55.15
N LEU A 50 -34.10 17.96 -53.99
CA LEU A 50 -35.46 17.58 -53.64
C LEU A 50 -36.42 18.79 -53.65
N ILE A 51 -35.96 19.97 -53.23
CA ILE A 51 -36.75 21.20 -53.19
C ILE A 51 -37.10 21.68 -54.60
N PHE A 52 -36.21 21.43 -55.60
CA PHE A 52 -36.34 21.87 -56.97
C PHE A 52 -36.69 20.76 -57.98
N ALA A 53 -37.05 19.54 -57.50
CA ALA A 53 -37.33 18.40 -58.37
C ALA A 53 -38.68 18.51 -59.06
N ASP A 54 -38.65 18.46 -60.40
CA ASP A 54 -39.87 18.49 -61.25
C ASP A 54 -40.34 17.12 -61.76
N ASN A 55 -39.53 16.03 -61.56
CA ASN A 55 -39.81 14.68 -62.06
C ASN A 55 -39.82 13.60 -60.96
N ASP A 56 -40.78 12.68 -61.00
CA ASP A 56 -40.94 11.60 -59.96
C ASP A 56 -39.74 10.65 -59.88
N ALA A 57 -39.04 10.36 -60.97
CA ALA A 57 -37.85 9.46 -60.97
C ALA A 57 -36.64 10.09 -60.27
N ASP A 58 -36.45 11.41 -60.26
CA ASP A 58 -35.39 12.12 -59.57
C ASP A 58 -35.67 12.20 -58.07
N ILE A 59 -36.97 12.24 -57.70
CA ILE A 59 -37.44 12.31 -56.30
C ILE A 59 -37.04 11.04 -55.56
N ASP A 60 -37.28 9.84 -56.11
CA ASP A 60 -36.99 8.57 -55.49
C ASP A 60 -35.49 8.38 -55.22
N PHE A 61 -34.64 8.77 -56.14
CA PHE A 61 -33.19 8.71 -55.98
C PHE A 61 -32.68 9.67 -54.89
N VAL A 62 -33.12 10.92 -54.92
CA VAL A 62 -32.71 11.94 -53.95
C VAL A 62 -33.24 11.58 -52.54
N THR A 63 -34.46 11.07 -52.43
CA THR A 63 -35.01 10.60 -51.17
C THR A 63 -34.21 9.44 -50.61
N SER A 64 -33.74 8.53 -51.44
CA SER A 64 -32.91 7.42 -50.98
C SER A 64 -31.55 7.89 -50.38
N ILE A 65 -30.96 8.96 -50.87
CA ILE A 65 -29.75 9.59 -50.30
C ILE A 65 -30.06 10.22 -48.93
N ILE A 66 -31.18 10.93 -48.85
CA ILE A 66 -31.59 11.57 -47.58
C ILE A 66 -31.93 10.53 -46.54
N GLU A 67 -32.61 9.45 -46.89
CA GLU A 67 -32.96 8.35 -46.00
C GLU A 67 -31.73 7.49 -45.63
N GLY A 68 -30.72 7.44 -46.48
CA GLY A 68 -29.47 6.76 -46.26
C GLY A 68 -28.64 7.29 -45.05
N ASN A 69 -28.89 8.52 -44.64
CA ASN A 69 -28.34 9.04 -43.40
C ASN A 69 -29.07 8.47 -42.18
N THR A 70 -28.51 7.41 -41.58
CA THR A 70 -29.08 6.73 -40.39
C THR A 70 -28.28 6.99 -39.13
N THR A 71 -27.12 7.66 -39.19
CA THR A 71 -26.17 7.75 -38.08
C THR A 71 -25.81 9.17 -37.66
N ILE A 72 -25.80 10.12 -38.60
CA ILE A 72 -25.35 11.49 -38.32
C ILE A 72 -26.59 12.33 -37.94
N PRO A 73 -26.61 12.95 -36.74
CA PRO A 73 -27.66 13.87 -36.35
C PRO A 73 -27.61 15.13 -37.21
N VAL A 74 -28.74 15.54 -37.80
CA VAL A 74 -28.81 16.71 -38.67
C VAL A 74 -29.97 17.61 -38.26
N TYR A 75 -29.75 18.91 -38.37
CA TYR A 75 -30.74 19.95 -38.05
C TYR A 75 -30.86 20.91 -39.28
N ILE A 76 -32.06 21.20 -39.68
CA ILE A 76 -32.37 22.22 -40.66
C ILE A 76 -32.98 23.43 -39.94
N CYS A 77 -32.39 24.59 -40.11
CA CYS A 77 -32.74 25.77 -39.34
C CYS A 77 -33.04 26.98 -40.24
N ASP A 78 -33.82 27.90 -39.68
CA ASP A 78 -34.06 29.21 -40.31
C ASP A 78 -32.87 30.18 -40.11
N THR A 79 -32.99 31.39 -40.64
CA THR A 79 -31.99 32.47 -40.51
C THR A 79 -31.80 32.97 -39.08
N VAL A 80 -32.69 32.65 -38.18
CA VAL A 80 -32.68 33.05 -36.76
C VAL A 80 -32.12 31.92 -35.86
N GLY A 81 -31.94 30.69 -36.43
CA GLY A 81 -31.45 29.54 -35.72
C GLY A 81 -32.52 28.64 -35.11
N ASN A 82 -33.82 28.85 -35.46
CA ASN A 82 -34.87 27.94 -35.02
C ASN A 82 -34.85 26.67 -35.86
N ILE A 83 -34.97 25.52 -35.20
CA ILE A 83 -34.95 24.19 -35.82
C ILE A 83 -36.31 23.98 -36.55
N LEU A 84 -36.25 23.87 -37.86
CA LEU A 84 -37.43 23.57 -38.70
C LEU A 84 -37.66 22.08 -38.88
N ALA A 85 -36.58 21.30 -39.01
CA ALA A 85 -36.61 19.86 -39.12
C ALA A 85 -35.32 19.27 -38.56
N HIS A 86 -35.39 18.02 -38.11
CA HIS A 86 -34.26 17.28 -37.63
C HIS A 86 -34.31 15.81 -38.03
N ARG A 87 -33.15 15.12 -38.05
CA ARG A 87 -33.03 13.69 -38.31
C ARG A 87 -31.97 13.06 -37.43
N ASN A 88 -32.19 11.83 -36.97
CA ASN A 88 -31.28 11.06 -36.07
C ASN A 88 -30.99 11.76 -34.73
N VAL A 89 -31.89 12.63 -34.29
CA VAL A 89 -31.82 13.33 -33.00
C VAL A 89 -32.81 12.68 -32.04
N ALA A 90 -32.39 12.39 -30.80
CA ALA A 90 -33.28 11.87 -29.78
C ALA A 90 -34.33 12.92 -29.37
N ASP A 91 -35.60 12.52 -29.19
CA ASP A 91 -36.73 13.42 -28.85
C ASP A 91 -36.49 14.30 -27.61
N THR A 92 -35.64 13.83 -26.68
CA THR A 92 -35.25 14.59 -25.48
C THR A 92 -34.26 15.73 -25.74
N GLN A 93 -33.68 15.78 -26.92
CA GLN A 93 -32.62 16.77 -27.30
C GLN A 93 -33.17 17.86 -28.24
N THR A 94 -34.42 17.80 -28.62
CA THR A 94 -35.05 18.84 -29.49
C THR A 94 -35.18 20.14 -28.72
N LYS A 95 -34.14 20.97 -28.82
CA LYS A 95 -34.15 22.36 -28.34
C LYS A 95 -34.71 23.26 -29.44
N THR A 96 -35.39 24.34 -29.07
CA THR A 96 -35.90 25.35 -30.02
C THR A 96 -34.80 26.14 -30.70
N LEU A 97 -33.56 26.15 -30.19
CA LEU A 97 -32.39 26.82 -30.72
C LEU A 97 -31.21 25.86 -30.76
N ILE A 98 -30.36 25.97 -31.77
CA ILE A 98 -29.13 25.19 -31.94
C ILE A 98 -28.16 25.50 -30.79
N PRO A 99 -27.58 24.48 -30.13
CA PRO A 99 -26.47 24.66 -29.21
C PRO A 99 -25.22 25.21 -29.93
N GLU A 100 -24.28 25.83 -29.22
CA GLU A 100 -23.12 26.52 -29.78
C GLU A 100 -22.06 25.59 -30.44
N ASP A 101 -22.13 24.26 -30.29
CA ASP A 101 -21.07 23.30 -30.69
C ASP A 101 -21.47 22.36 -31.84
N HIS A 102 -22.03 22.88 -32.94
CA HIS A 102 -22.36 22.10 -34.14
C HIS A 102 -21.41 22.32 -35.30
N HIS A 103 -21.31 21.31 -36.17
CA HIS A 103 -20.67 21.48 -37.49
C HIS A 103 -21.59 22.21 -38.47
N GLY A 104 -21.03 22.94 -39.37
CA GLY A 104 -21.76 23.73 -40.37
C GLY A 104 -21.52 25.22 -40.20
N PRO A 105 -22.41 26.09 -40.72
CA PRO A 105 -23.60 25.78 -41.54
C PRO A 105 -23.28 25.50 -43.02
N ILE A 106 -24.12 24.63 -43.62
CA ILE A 106 -24.26 24.53 -45.09
C ILE A 106 -25.50 25.31 -45.48
N GLU A 107 -25.35 26.32 -46.35
CA GLU A 107 -26.45 27.20 -46.81
C GLU A 107 -27.30 26.49 -47.85
N LEU A 108 -28.60 26.43 -47.59
CA LEU A 108 -29.66 25.99 -48.55
C LEU A 108 -30.47 27.19 -48.99
N GLN A 109 -30.37 27.56 -50.27
CA GLN A 109 -31.18 28.61 -50.85
C GLN A 109 -32.46 27.98 -51.43
N ILE A 110 -33.63 28.24 -50.81
CA ILE A 110 -34.92 27.66 -51.19
C ILE A 110 -35.68 28.59 -52.16
N ALA A 111 -35.52 29.89 -52.02
CA ALA A 111 -36.10 30.93 -52.90
C ALA A 111 -35.24 32.20 -52.84
N GLU A 112 -35.51 33.18 -53.71
CA GLU A 112 -34.70 34.44 -53.78
C GLU A 112 -34.52 35.14 -52.41
N ASN A 113 -35.48 34.94 -51.46
CA ASN A 113 -35.44 35.56 -50.12
C ASN A 113 -35.58 34.57 -48.98
N ASN A 114 -35.52 33.26 -49.23
CA ASN A 114 -35.66 32.23 -48.18
C ASN A 114 -34.42 31.33 -48.12
N LYS A 115 -33.60 31.49 -47.06
CA LYS A 115 -32.41 30.72 -46.81
C LYS A 115 -32.63 29.84 -45.59
N GLN A 116 -32.17 28.62 -45.67
CA GLN A 116 -32.08 27.67 -44.52
C GLN A 116 -30.65 27.23 -44.34
N TYR A 117 -30.32 26.76 -43.16
CA TYR A 117 -28.99 26.33 -42.78
C TYR A 117 -29.03 24.90 -42.25
N ILE A 118 -28.09 24.06 -42.72
CA ILE A 118 -27.93 22.70 -42.23
C ILE A 118 -26.76 22.69 -41.26
N TYR A 119 -27.05 22.16 -40.07
CA TYR A 119 -26.05 21.88 -39.06
C TYR A 119 -26.11 20.39 -38.76
N TRP A 120 -25.00 19.82 -38.28
CA TRP A 120 -24.93 18.43 -37.89
C TRP A 120 -23.99 18.22 -36.68
N ASP A 121 -24.23 17.15 -35.95
CA ASP A 121 -23.37 16.70 -34.86
C ASP A 121 -22.54 15.49 -35.28
N ASP A 122 -21.52 15.18 -34.47
CA ASP A 122 -20.75 13.96 -34.59
C ASP A 122 -21.66 12.74 -34.45
N SER A 123 -21.43 11.71 -35.26
CA SER A 123 -22.10 10.44 -35.07
C SER A 123 -21.73 9.82 -33.72
N ASN A 124 -22.58 8.91 -33.22
CA ASN A 124 -22.30 8.15 -31.99
C ASN A 124 -20.95 7.41 -32.05
N LEU A 125 -20.53 7.01 -33.25
CA LEU A 125 -19.25 6.33 -33.47
C LEU A 125 -18.08 7.31 -33.28
N LEU A 126 -18.15 8.49 -33.89
CA LEU A 126 -17.10 9.52 -33.77
C LEU A 126 -17.00 10.02 -32.32
N THR A 127 -18.13 10.27 -31.68
CA THR A 127 -18.19 10.64 -30.26
C THR A 127 -17.56 9.56 -29.37
N SER A 128 -17.86 8.28 -29.64
CA SER A 128 -17.25 7.16 -28.89
C SER A 128 -15.73 7.08 -29.08
N LEU A 129 -15.23 7.34 -30.29
CA LEU A 129 -13.79 7.37 -30.59
C LEU A 129 -13.06 8.46 -29.80
N HIS A 130 -13.69 9.60 -29.53
CA HIS A 130 -13.10 10.64 -28.69
C HIS A 130 -12.87 10.19 -27.23
N TYR A 131 -13.71 9.26 -26.69
CA TYR A 131 -13.56 8.74 -25.33
C TYR A 131 -12.56 7.59 -25.22
N VAL A 132 -12.24 6.88 -26.31
CA VAL A 132 -11.32 5.74 -26.30
C VAL A 132 -9.96 6.04 -25.65
N PRO A 133 -9.26 7.16 -25.96
CA PRO A 133 -7.98 7.48 -25.33
C PRO A 133 -8.07 7.61 -23.81
N TYR A 134 -9.14 8.22 -23.30
CA TYR A 134 -9.35 8.36 -21.84
C TYR A 134 -9.53 7.02 -21.16
N ALA A 135 -10.31 6.11 -21.77
CA ALA A 135 -10.49 4.74 -21.27
C ALA A 135 -9.16 3.96 -21.28
N GLN A 136 -8.33 4.12 -22.32
CA GLN A 136 -7.01 3.52 -22.41
C GLN A 136 -6.07 4.03 -21.31
N PHE A 137 -6.02 5.33 -21.06
CA PHE A 137 -5.22 5.90 -19.99
C PHE A 137 -5.66 5.40 -18.60
N ALA A 138 -6.97 5.34 -18.34
CA ALA A 138 -7.51 4.81 -17.09
C ALA A 138 -7.09 3.36 -16.86
N LEU A 139 -7.20 2.51 -17.89
CA LEU A 139 -6.83 1.09 -17.81
C LEU A 139 -5.34 0.89 -17.53
N ILE A 140 -4.48 1.72 -18.14
CA ILE A 140 -3.03 1.69 -17.90
C ILE A 140 -2.69 2.13 -16.49
N PHE A 141 -3.32 3.21 -16.02
CA PHE A 141 -3.10 3.67 -14.65
C PHE A 141 -3.43 2.57 -13.63
N ILE A 142 -4.56 1.86 -13.82
CA ILE A 142 -4.94 0.71 -13.00
C ILE A 142 -3.88 -0.40 -13.09
N PHE A 143 -3.42 -0.73 -14.29
CA PHE A 143 -2.39 -1.77 -14.47
C PHE A 143 -1.07 -1.41 -13.78
N ILE A 144 -0.61 -0.17 -13.90
CA ILE A 144 0.60 0.32 -13.22
C ILE A 144 0.43 0.25 -11.70
N ALA A 145 -0.72 0.67 -11.17
CA ALA A 145 -1.01 0.62 -9.74
C ALA A 145 -0.95 -0.82 -9.20
N ILE A 146 -1.54 -1.78 -9.92
CA ILE A 146 -1.49 -3.21 -9.57
C ILE A 146 -0.05 -3.74 -9.63
N ALA A 147 0.71 -3.42 -10.70
CA ALA A 147 2.09 -3.87 -10.86
C ALA A 147 3.01 -3.34 -9.75
N VAL A 148 2.86 -2.07 -9.39
CA VAL A 148 3.60 -1.45 -8.28
C VAL A 148 3.21 -2.10 -6.95
N GLY A 149 1.93 -2.34 -6.70
CA GLY A 149 1.45 -3.05 -5.50
C GLY A 149 2.04 -4.46 -5.37
N MET A 150 2.03 -5.24 -6.46
CA MET A 150 2.64 -6.58 -6.49
C MET A 150 4.16 -6.53 -6.25
N MET A 151 4.86 -5.53 -6.79
CA MET A 151 6.30 -5.37 -6.59
C MET A 151 6.63 -5.08 -5.12
N PHE A 152 5.86 -4.22 -4.44
CA PHE A 152 6.04 -3.96 -3.01
C PHE A 152 5.78 -5.20 -2.16
N THR A 153 4.72 -5.96 -2.48
CA THR A 153 4.37 -7.19 -1.77
C THR A 153 5.45 -8.27 -1.95
N ALA A 154 5.96 -8.45 -3.17
CA ALA A 154 7.05 -9.39 -3.47
C ALA A 154 8.33 -9.04 -2.71
N GLN A 155 8.72 -7.76 -2.65
CA GLN A 155 9.91 -7.32 -1.91
C GLN A 155 9.78 -7.56 -0.39
N ARG A 156 8.58 -7.37 0.17
CA ARG A 156 8.32 -7.68 1.58
C ARG A 156 8.46 -9.19 1.83
N SER A 157 7.83 -10.01 1.01
CA SER A 157 7.89 -11.47 1.12
C SER A 157 9.32 -12.01 1.00
N GLU A 158 10.15 -11.46 0.10
CA GLU A 158 11.54 -11.86 -0.06
C GLU A 158 12.37 -11.55 1.19
N LYS A 159 12.23 -10.34 1.74
CA LYS A 159 12.90 -9.97 3.00
C LYS A 159 12.45 -10.87 4.15
N ASP A 160 11.17 -11.19 4.24
CA ASP A 160 10.63 -12.05 5.29
C ASP A 160 11.18 -13.48 5.19
N ARG A 161 11.28 -14.05 4.00
CA ARG A 161 11.88 -15.37 3.76
C ARG A 161 13.36 -15.43 4.14
N LEU A 162 14.10 -14.39 3.78
CA LEU A 162 15.52 -14.29 4.14
C LEU A 162 15.71 -14.26 5.67
N TRP A 163 14.88 -13.50 6.38
CA TRP A 163 14.93 -13.43 7.84
C TRP A 163 14.61 -14.76 8.51
N VAL A 164 13.55 -15.46 8.04
CA VAL A 164 13.18 -16.77 8.56
C VAL A 164 14.28 -17.79 8.29
N GLY A 165 14.82 -17.82 7.07
CA GLY A 165 15.91 -18.73 6.70
C GLY A 165 17.16 -18.47 7.53
N LEU A 166 17.58 -17.22 7.68
CA LEU A 166 18.76 -16.84 8.45
C LEU A 166 18.57 -17.17 9.95
N SER A 167 17.40 -16.91 10.52
CA SER A 167 17.10 -17.20 11.92
C SER A 167 17.15 -18.70 12.21
N LYS A 168 16.52 -19.51 11.34
CA LYS A 168 16.52 -20.96 11.47
C LYS A 168 17.91 -21.55 11.35
N GLU A 169 18.68 -21.11 10.36
CA GLU A 169 20.04 -21.56 10.14
C GLU A 169 20.94 -21.16 11.31
N THR A 170 20.85 -19.91 11.78
CA THR A 170 21.62 -19.43 12.94
C THR A 170 21.30 -20.23 14.20
N ALA A 171 20.03 -20.54 14.46
CA ALA A 171 19.63 -21.36 15.60
C ALA A 171 20.22 -22.77 15.51
N HIS A 172 20.19 -23.38 14.33
CA HIS A 172 20.74 -24.72 14.10
C HIS A 172 22.26 -24.75 14.28
N GLN A 173 22.96 -23.77 13.69
CA GLN A 173 24.42 -23.65 13.80
C GLN A 173 24.89 -23.32 15.22
N LEU A 174 24.08 -22.62 16.02
CA LEU A 174 24.37 -22.38 17.45
C LEU A 174 24.03 -23.57 18.33
N GLY A 175 22.99 -24.32 18.04
CA GLY A 175 22.50 -25.43 18.86
C GLY A 175 23.54 -26.54 19.02
N THR A 176 24.27 -26.89 17.94
CA THR A 176 25.31 -27.93 17.97
C THR A 176 26.46 -27.60 18.92
N PRO A 177 27.16 -26.44 18.85
CA PRO A 177 28.21 -26.11 19.78
C PRO A 177 27.71 -25.90 21.22
N ILE A 178 26.50 -25.39 21.42
CA ILE A 178 25.90 -25.23 22.75
C ILE A 178 25.69 -26.59 23.39
N SER A 179 25.20 -27.58 22.65
CA SER A 179 25.02 -28.95 23.14
C SER A 179 26.37 -29.58 23.57
N SER A 180 27.43 -29.36 22.78
CA SER A 180 28.79 -29.82 23.14
C SER A 180 29.31 -29.11 24.37
N LEU A 181 29.12 -27.80 24.51
CA LEU A 181 29.51 -27.04 25.69
C LEU A 181 28.77 -27.49 26.94
N ASN A 182 27.47 -27.83 26.82
CA ASN A 182 26.69 -28.44 27.93
C ASN A 182 27.29 -29.78 28.37
N ALA A 183 27.63 -30.68 27.44
CA ALA A 183 28.24 -31.95 27.76
C ALA A 183 29.61 -31.77 28.46
N TRP A 184 30.46 -30.88 27.94
CA TRP A 184 31.73 -30.58 28.58
C TRP A 184 31.59 -29.97 29.98
N GLN A 185 30.63 -29.10 30.19
CA GLN A 185 30.31 -28.49 31.48
C GLN A 185 29.86 -29.54 32.50
N GLN A 186 29.03 -30.51 32.07
CA GLN A 186 28.63 -31.60 32.96
C GLN A 186 29.83 -32.45 33.40
N ILE A 187 30.71 -32.83 32.50
CA ILE A 187 31.92 -33.57 32.78
C ILE A 187 32.81 -32.79 33.77
N LEU A 188 32.97 -31.48 33.56
CA LEU A 188 33.78 -30.62 34.45
C LEU A 188 33.14 -30.53 35.84
N MET A 189 31.84 -30.48 35.93
CA MET A 189 31.11 -30.42 37.22
C MET A 189 31.23 -31.70 38.05
N GLU A 190 31.26 -32.87 37.38
CA GLU A 190 31.52 -34.13 38.01
C GLU A 190 32.98 -34.27 38.48
N LYS A 191 33.93 -33.79 37.63
CA LYS A 191 35.35 -33.92 37.91
C LYS A 191 35.85 -32.92 38.95
N TYR A 192 35.24 -31.70 39.00
CA TYR A 192 35.66 -30.59 39.87
C TYR A 192 34.44 -30.01 40.62
N PRO A 193 33.83 -30.75 41.56
CA PRO A 193 32.54 -30.36 42.18
C PRO A 193 32.64 -29.09 43.04
N GLU A 194 33.83 -28.76 43.54
CA GLU A 194 34.07 -27.56 44.38
C GLU A 194 34.54 -26.33 43.59
N ASP A 195 34.65 -26.45 42.27
CA ASP A 195 35.07 -25.32 41.43
C ASP A 195 33.97 -24.24 41.33
N THR A 196 34.37 -23.00 41.57
CA THR A 196 33.45 -21.86 41.57
C THR A 196 33.12 -21.34 40.17
N TYR A 197 33.92 -21.67 39.16
CA TYR A 197 33.76 -21.20 37.77
C TYR A 197 32.82 -22.11 36.96
N VAL A 198 32.82 -23.41 37.22
CA VAL A 198 31.97 -24.37 36.49
C VAL A 198 30.46 -24.04 36.60
N PRO A 199 29.91 -23.66 37.76
CA PRO A 199 28.52 -23.18 37.85
C PRO A 199 28.26 -21.88 37.10
N GLN A 200 29.29 -21.00 36.94
CA GLN A 200 29.15 -19.77 36.14
C GLN A 200 29.12 -20.10 34.66
N MET A 201 29.95 -21.02 34.16
CA MET A 201 29.88 -21.53 32.79
C MET A 201 28.50 -22.06 32.46
N LYS A 202 27.83 -22.78 33.36
CA LYS A 202 26.47 -23.27 33.19
C LYS A 202 25.48 -22.15 32.95
N LYS A 203 25.63 -21.02 33.67
CA LYS A 203 24.75 -19.84 33.47
C LYS A 203 24.93 -19.25 32.08
N ASP A 204 26.16 -19.16 31.60
CA ASP A 204 26.45 -18.60 30.28
C ASP A 204 25.99 -19.53 29.14
N ILE A 205 26.19 -20.84 29.28
CA ILE A 205 25.71 -21.84 28.32
C ILE A 205 24.16 -21.81 28.26
N ASN A 206 23.48 -21.79 29.41
CA ASN A 206 22.02 -21.65 29.44
C ASN A 206 21.55 -20.39 28.77
N ARG A 207 22.29 -19.29 28.90
CA ARG A 207 21.99 -18.02 28.21
C ARG A 207 22.12 -18.16 26.70
N LEU A 208 23.17 -18.83 26.20
CA LEU A 208 23.33 -19.11 24.78
C LEU A 208 22.18 -20.02 24.26
N GLN A 209 21.78 -21.02 25.05
CA GLN A 209 20.64 -21.88 24.71
C GLN A 209 19.35 -21.08 24.55
N ILE A 210 19.03 -20.19 25.49
CA ILE A 210 17.84 -19.32 25.41
C ILE A 210 17.87 -18.46 24.14
N ILE A 211 19.05 -17.94 23.77
CA ILE A 211 19.20 -17.15 22.56
C ILE A 211 18.94 -18.01 21.31
N ALA A 212 19.54 -19.20 21.23
CA ALA A 212 19.32 -20.13 20.12
C ALA A 212 17.84 -20.54 19.98
N ASP A 213 17.18 -20.88 21.09
CA ASP A 213 15.76 -21.22 21.11
C ASP A 213 14.87 -20.06 20.66
N ARG A 214 15.21 -18.83 21.02
CA ARG A 214 14.52 -17.62 20.55
C ARG A 214 14.63 -17.45 19.03
N PHE A 215 15.82 -17.66 18.46
CA PHE A 215 16.02 -17.62 17.01
C PHE A 215 15.29 -18.75 16.29
N GLN A 216 15.21 -19.94 16.89
CA GLN A 216 14.46 -21.06 16.31
C GLN A 216 12.96 -20.76 16.21
N LYS A 217 12.39 -20.12 17.23
CA LYS A 217 10.96 -19.74 17.24
C LYS A 217 10.57 -18.69 16.22
N ILE A 218 11.51 -17.86 15.75
CA ILE A 218 11.25 -16.85 14.70
C ILE A 218 10.90 -17.48 13.34
N GLY A 219 11.26 -18.72 13.09
CA GLY A 219 11.03 -19.40 11.82
C GLY A 219 9.93 -20.45 11.82
N SER A 220 9.29 -20.69 12.97
CA SER A 220 8.21 -21.68 13.13
C SER A 220 6.84 -21.01 13.23
N GLU A 221 5.79 -21.77 12.92
CA GLU A 221 4.42 -21.37 13.27
C GLU A 221 4.34 -21.16 14.79
N THR A 222 3.98 -19.96 15.18
CA THR A 222 3.96 -19.56 16.58
C THR A 222 2.53 -19.74 17.09
N GLU A 223 2.32 -20.71 17.97
CA GLU A 223 1.05 -20.85 18.67
C GLU A 223 0.87 -19.70 19.66
N LEU A 224 -0.27 -19.02 19.58
CA LEU A 224 -0.69 -18.00 20.53
C LEU A 224 -1.68 -18.62 21.52
N ASN A 225 -1.46 -18.39 22.81
CA ASN A 225 -2.35 -18.83 23.86
C ASN A 225 -2.95 -17.61 24.56
N GLU A 226 -4.25 -17.68 24.88
CA GLU A 226 -4.90 -16.68 25.71
C GLU A 226 -4.37 -16.78 27.14
N MET A 227 -3.72 -15.73 27.60
CA MET A 227 -3.15 -15.68 28.94
C MET A 227 -3.09 -14.26 29.49
N ASP A 228 -2.87 -14.17 30.78
CA ASP A 228 -2.63 -12.88 31.43
C ASP A 228 -1.27 -12.32 31.00
N PHE A 229 -1.27 -11.10 30.51
CA PHE A 229 -0.08 -10.40 30.02
C PHE A 229 0.82 -9.90 31.17
N ILE A 230 0.23 -9.63 32.35
CA ILE A 230 0.96 -9.04 33.47
C ILE A 230 2.13 -9.90 33.93
N PRO A 231 2.00 -11.20 34.18
CA PRO A 231 3.13 -12.06 34.57
C PRO A 231 4.28 -12.03 33.57
N VAL A 232 3.98 -11.97 32.26
CA VAL A 232 5.02 -11.91 31.21
C VAL A 232 5.80 -10.61 31.27
N VAL A 233 5.12 -9.49 31.56
CA VAL A 233 5.76 -8.19 31.76
C VAL A 233 6.60 -8.19 33.04
N GLU A 234 6.08 -8.72 34.13
CA GLU A 234 6.78 -8.81 35.43
C GLU A 234 8.04 -9.66 35.34
N GLU A 235 7.99 -10.81 34.65
CA GLU A 235 9.17 -11.65 34.40
C GLU A 235 10.26 -10.92 33.62
N ALA A 236 9.88 -10.20 32.55
CA ALA A 236 10.83 -9.40 31.77
C ALA A 236 11.46 -8.27 32.62
N ILE A 237 10.67 -7.61 33.45
CA ILE A 237 11.15 -6.57 34.38
C ILE A 237 12.13 -7.18 35.40
N ALA A 238 11.76 -8.31 36.02
CA ALA A 238 12.60 -8.99 37.01
C ALA A 238 13.97 -9.40 36.40
N TYR A 239 13.93 -9.93 35.15
CA TYR A 239 15.16 -10.29 34.42
C TYR A 239 16.10 -9.08 34.21
N ILE A 240 15.55 -7.91 33.87
CA ILE A 240 16.32 -6.70 33.63
C ILE A 240 16.79 -6.07 34.96
N ARG A 241 15.94 -6.08 36.01
CA ARG A 241 16.22 -5.46 37.30
C ARG A 241 17.50 -6.01 37.95
N VAL A 242 17.74 -7.33 37.87
CA VAL A 242 18.96 -7.97 38.39
C VAL A 242 20.24 -7.46 37.69
N ARG A 243 20.12 -6.93 36.49
CA ARG A 243 21.23 -6.47 35.63
C ARG A 243 21.36 -4.95 35.59
N THR A 244 20.45 -4.26 36.25
CA THR A 244 20.39 -2.81 36.27
C THR A 244 21.20 -2.26 37.44
N SER A 245 21.96 -1.20 37.21
CA SER A 245 22.67 -0.47 38.28
C SER A 245 21.67 0.12 39.27
N ASN A 246 22.04 0.16 40.55
CA ASN A 246 21.23 0.80 41.61
C ASN A 246 20.94 2.30 41.36
N LYS A 247 21.57 2.89 40.38
CA LYS A 247 21.35 4.30 39.94
C LYS A 247 20.16 4.47 38.98
N ILE A 248 19.62 3.37 38.48
CA ILE A 248 18.47 3.42 37.56
C ILE A 248 17.26 2.81 38.25
N THR A 249 16.21 3.58 38.36
CA THR A 249 14.95 3.15 38.99
C THR A 249 13.98 2.63 37.94
N ILE A 250 13.42 1.43 38.16
CA ILE A 250 12.36 0.86 37.33
C ILE A 250 11.05 0.92 38.12
N GLU A 251 10.11 1.77 37.67
CA GLU A 251 8.78 1.90 38.26
C GLU A 251 7.76 1.09 37.48
N ASP A 252 7.14 0.12 38.16
CA ASP A 252 6.15 -0.80 37.61
C ASP A 252 4.86 -0.87 38.43
N SER A 253 4.67 0.08 39.38
CA SER A 253 3.51 0.07 40.26
C SER A 253 2.15 0.17 39.53
N ALA A 254 2.14 0.77 38.36
CA ALA A 254 0.93 0.97 37.55
C ALA A 254 0.42 -0.32 36.86
N ILE A 255 1.20 -1.44 36.88
CA ILE A 255 0.79 -2.69 36.24
C ILE A 255 0.26 -3.73 37.25
N LYS A 256 0.43 -3.49 38.54
CA LYS A 256 0.07 -4.46 39.59
C LYS A 256 -1.43 -4.58 39.82
N GLY A 257 -1.88 -5.82 39.97
CA GLY A 257 -3.23 -6.11 40.51
C GLY A 257 -4.37 -6.16 39.50
N ILE A 258 -4.12 -6.05 38.19
CA ILE A 258 -5.17 -6.09 37.18
C ILE A 258 -4.82 -7.11 36.10
N LYS A 259 -5.67 -8.13 35.94
CA LYS A 259 -5.52 -9.15 34.91
C LYS A 259 -5.81 -8.57 33.51
N ARG A 260 -4.95 -8.87 32.53
CA ARG A 260 -5.08 -8.44 31.13
C ARG A 260 -4.89 -9.64 30.20
N VAL A 261 -6.00 -10.19 29.75
CA VAL A 261 -5.96 -11.39 28.86
C VAL A 261 -5.72 -10.93 27.42
N VAL A 262 -4.73 -11.54 26.80
CA VAL A 262 -4.39 -11.36 25.38
C VAL A 262 -3.90 -12.69 24.80
N ALA A 263 -4.03 -12.89 23.49
CA ALA A 263 -3.46 -14.02 22.78
C ALA A 263 -1.98 -13.75 22.51
N LEU A 264 -1.08 -14.49 23.16
CA LEU A 264 0.36 -14.29 22.97
C LEU A 264 1.19 -15.57 23.13
N ASN A 265 2.42 -15.53 22.60
CA ASN A 265 3.49 -16.45 22.90
C ASN A 265 4.40 -15.83 23.96
N ALA A 266 4.31 -16.29 25.20
CA ALA A 266 5.00 -15.68 26.34
C ALA A 266 6.52 -15.54 26.14
N PRO A 267 7.29 -16.56 25.69
CA PRO A 267 8.73 -16.42 25.48
C PRO A 267 9.12 -15.38 24.44
N LEU A 268 8.36 -15.23 23.35
CA LEU A 268 8.64 -14.22 22.32
C LEU A 268 8.27 -12.82 22.80
N MET A 269 7.15 -12.68 23.50
CA MET A 269 6.72 -11.39 24.02
C MET A 269 7.64 -10.91 25.16
N GLN A 270 8.06 -11.80 26.04
CA GLN A 270 9.08 -11.51 27.05
C GLN A 270 10.36 -10.97 26.40
N TRP A 271 10.82 -11.59 25.31
CA TRP A 271 11.99 -11.10 24.58
C TRP A 271 11.79 -9.70 23.97
N VAL A 272 10.62 -9.39 23.44
CA VAL A 272 10.27 -8.04 22.97
C VAL A 272 10.43 -7.02 24.10
N ILE A 273 9.84 -7.31 25.26
CA ILE A 273 9.87 -6.40 26.42
C ILE A 273 11.30 -6.23 26.93
N GLU A 274 12.05 -7.34 27.09
CA GLU A 274 13.48 -7.29 27.47
C GLU A 274 14.29 -6.42 26.54
N ASN A 275 14.03 -6.51 25.23
CA ASN A 275 14.77 -5.76 24.21
C ASN A 275 14.49 -4.26 24.28
N ILE A 276 13.23 -3.87 24.51
CA ILE A 276 12.84 -2.47 24.70
C ILE A 276 13.43 -1.93 26.02
N LEU A 277 13.34 -2.68 27.12
CA LEU A 277 13.92 -2.32 28.40
C LEU A 277 15.44 -2.16 28.32
N LYS A 278 16.13 -3.05 27.61
CA LYS A 278 17.57 -2.94 27.37
C LYS A 278 17.91 -1.70 26.56
N ASN A 279 17.10 -1.35 25.57
CA ASN A 279 17.32 -0.12 24.81
C ASN A 279 17.08 1.13 25.67
N ALA A 280 16.11 1.10 26.57
CA ALA A 280 15.87 2.16 27.53
C ALA A 280 17.09 2.33 28.48
N LEU A 281 17.62 1.22 29.03
CA LEU A 281 18.83 1.25 29.86
C LEU A 281 20.05 1.83 29.11
N ASP A 282 20.25 1.41 27.87
CA ASP A 282 21.36 1.87 27.03
C ASP A 282 21.22 3.36 26.63
N ALA A 283 20.01 3.94 26.69
CA ALA A 283 19.76 5.35 26.46
C ALA A 283 20.03 6.23 27.70
N ILE A 284 20.05 5.64 28.89
CA ILE A 284 20.32 6.32 30.16
C ILE A 284 21.82 6.27 30.46
N HIS A 285 22.48 7.41 30.67
CA HIS A 285 23.93 7.47 30.85
C HIS A 285 24.40 7.16 32.27
N ASN A 286 23.91 7.81 33.30
CA ASN A 286 24.40 7.64 34.67
C ASN A 286 23.31 7.24 35.65
N GLU A 287 22.34 8.09 35.80
CA GLU A 287 21.18 7.93 36.67
C GLU A 287 19.93 8.19 35.87
N GLY A 288 18.88 7.45 36.15
CA GLY A 288 17.66 7.62 35.41
C GLY A 288 16.51 6.74 35.87
N LYS A 289 15.45 6.81 35.09
CA LYS A 289 14.19 6.19 35.44
C LYS A 289 13.56 5.55 34.20
N ILE A 290 13.04 4.34 34.37
CA ILE A 290 12.20 3.66 33.40
C ILE A 290 10.83 3.49 34.04
N THR A 291 9.79 4.01 33.42
CA THR A 291 8.40 3.88 33.89
C THR A 291 7.64 2.97 32.97
N ILE A 292 6.95 1.99 33.55
CA ILE A 292 6.18 0.99 32.83
C ILE A 292 4.72 1.16 33.20
N THR A 293 3.87 1.39 32.21
CA THR A 293 2.42 1.57 32.41
C THR A 293 1.65 0.68 31.45
N ILE A 294 0.53 0.16 31.91
CA ILE A 294 -0.42 -0.59 31.11
C ILE A 294 -1.75 0.16 31.10
N CYS A 295 -2.34 0.30 29.93
CA CYS A 295 -3.68 0.81 29.73
C CYS A 295 -4.43 -0.06 28.73
N GLU A 296 -5.75 0.04 28.73
CA GLU A 296 -6.59 -0.71 27.80
C GLU A 296 -7.72 0.17 27.28
N ASN A 297 -8.24 -0.20 26.13
CA ASN A 297 -9.51 0.26 25.61
C ASN A 297 -10.45 -0.94 25.35
N GLU A 298 -11.53 -0.74 24.60
CA GLU A 298 -12.49 -1.81 24.28
C GLU A 298 -11.84 -2.97 23.50
N HIS A 299 -10.85 -2.71 22.66
CA HIS A 299 -10.29 -3.67 21.72
C HIS A 299 -8.85 -4.05 22.00
N ASP A 300 -8.08 -3.21 22.67
CA ASP A 300 -6.63 -3.33 22.78
C ASP A 300 -6.12 -3.22 24.21
N VAL A 301 -5.05 -3.93 24.51
CA VAL A 301 -4.19 -3.76 25.68
C VAL A 301 -2.91 -3.08 25.22
N MET A 302 -2.50 -2.02 25.90
CA MET A 302 -1.34 -1.21 25.54
C MET A 302 -0.32 -1.17 26.69
N LEU A 303 0.93 -1.56 26.41
CA LEU A 303 2.06 -1.44 27.32
C LEU A 303 2.95 -0.29 26.85
N ASP A 304 3.15 0.71 27.71
CA ASP A 304 4.09 1.81 27.49
C ASP A 304 5.34 1.60 28.35
N ILE A 305 6.50 1.69 27.71
CA ILE A 305 7.81 1.66 28.37
C ILE A 305 8.47 3.01 28.06
N THR A 306 8.63 3.83 29.11
CA THR A 306 9.15 5.20 29.01
C THR A 306 10.49 5.30 29.73
N ASP A 307 11.50 5.79 29.05
CA ASP A 307 12.80 6.15 29.62
C ASP A 307 12.99 7.67 29.65
N ASN A 308 13.82 8.15 30.58
CA ASN A 308 14.29 9.53 30.63
C ASN A 308 15.74 9.67 30.11
N GLY A 309 16.11 8.84 29.14
CA GLY A 309 17.42 8.83 28.53
C GLY A 309 17.66 9.95 27.52
N LYS A 310 18.67 9.77 26.66
CA LYS A 310 19.07 10.79 25.66
C LYS A 310 18.03 11.11 24.59
N GLY A 311 16.96 10.31 24.46
CA GLY A 311 15.99 10.46 23.36
C GLY A 311 16.60 10.25 21.96
N MET A 312 15.87 10.69 20.92
CA MET A 312 16.27 10.50 19.54
C MET A 312 16.02 11.75 18.69
N ASP A 313 16.92 12.01 17.74
CA ASP A 313 16.73 13.02 16.71
C ASP A 313 15.77 12.53 15.60
N ALA A 314 15.30 13.43 14.74
CA ALA A 314 14.35 13.12 13.67
C ALA A 314 14.88 12.09 12.64
N LYS A 315 16.20 12.02 12.44
CA LYS A 315 16.83 11.05 11.55
C LYS A 315 16.78 9.66 12.15
N THR A 316 17.16 9.52 13.41
CA THR A 316 17.12 8.25 14.16
C THR A 316 15.69 7.73 14.26
N GLN A 317 14.70 8.59 14.57
CA GLN A 317 13.28 8.19 14.65
C GLN A 317 12.77 7.49 13.39
N ARG A 318 13.20 7.93 12.21
CA ARG A 318 12.77 7.35 10.92
C ARG A 318 13.32 5.95 10.68
N HIS A 319 14.49 5.64 11.25
CA HIS A 319 15.25 4.44 10.93
C HIS A 319 15.36 3.42 12.07
N ILE A 320 14.84 3.72 13.28
CA ILE A 320 15.03 2.84 14.45
C ILE A 320 14.49 1.42 14.26
N PHE A 321 13.52 1.23 13.34
CA PHE A 321 12.96 -0.07 13.01
C PHE A 321 13.57 -0.68 11.74
N ASP A 322 14.54 -0.03 11.11
CA ASP A 322 15.23 -0.58 9.94
C ASP A 322 16.31 -1.58 10.39
N ALA A 323 16.32 -2.75 9.72
CA ALA A 323 17.27 -3.80 10.06
C ALA A 323 18.71 -3.33 9.80
N GLY A 324 19.59 -3.52 10.78
CA GLY A 324 20.98 -3.11 10.74
C GLY A 324 21.22 -1.65 11.14
N TYR A 325 20.19 -0.86 11.41
CA TYR A 325 20.37 0.49 11.92
C TYR A 325 20.70 0.50 13.40
N THR A 326 21.82 1.12 13.77
CA THR A 326 22.26 1.27 15.16
C THR A 326 23.07 2.54 15.34
N THR A 327 22.90 3.18 16.49
CA THR A 327 23.74 4.30 16.96
C THR A 327 24.79 3.83 17.98
N LYS A 328 24.88 2.53 18.26
CA LYS A 328 25.79 1.94 19.25
C LYS A 328 27.04 1.41 18.55
N GLU A 329 28.23 1.62 19.13
CA GLU A 329 29.48 1.06 18.61
C GLU A 329 29.50 -0.47 18.58
N ARG A 330 28.81 -1.11 19.52
CA ARG A 330 28.65 -2.57 19.62
C ARG A 330 27.18 -2.93 19.56
N GLY A 331 26.65 -3.06 18.36
CA GLY A 331 25.25 -3.44 18.16
C GLY A 331 24.97 -3.81 16.72
N TRP A 332 24.22 -4.87 16.50
CA TRP A 332 23.88 -5.36 15.16
C TRP A 332 22.67 -4.62 14.55
N GLY A 333 22.03 -3.71 15.30
CA GLY A 333 20.82 -3.01 14.84
C GLY A 333 19.61 -3.93 14.55
N LEU A 334 19.56 -5.10 15.19
CA LEU A 334 18.54 -6.11 14.93
C LEU A 334 17.42 -6.17 16.00
N GLY A 335 17.64 -5.55 17.16
CA GLY A 335 16.74 -5.71 18.30
C GLY A 335 15.35 -5.14 18.07
N LEU A 336 15.24 -3.85 17.75
CA LEU A 336 13.94 -3.19 17.50
C LEU A 336 13.23 -3.71 16.23
N PRO A 337 13.91 -3.91 15.08
CA PRO A 337 13.29 -4.55 13.92
C PRO A 337 12.67 -5.92 14.24
N LEU A 338 13.39 -6.73 15.02
CA LEU A 338 12.92 -8.06 15.42
C LEU A 338 11.76 -7.97 16.42
N ALA A 339 11.86 -7.08 17.40
CA ALA A 339 10.75 -6.83 18.35
C ALA A 339 9.49 -6.39 17.59
N LYS A 340 9.62 -5.49 16.61
CA LYS A 340 8.52 -5.06 15.77
C LYS A 340 7.90 -6.21 14.98
N ARG A 341 8.74 -7.05 14.40
CA ARG A 341 8.29 -8.24 13.66
C ARG A 341 7.53 -9.21 14.55
N ILE A 342 8.04 -9.50 15.76
CA ILE A 342 7.38 -10.38 16.73
C ILE A 342 6.00 -9.85 17.09
N VAL A 343 5.88 -8.56 17.39
CA VAL A 343 4.60 -7.97 17.77
C VAL A 343 3.63 -7.92 16.58
N GLU A 344 4.10 -7.49 15.39
CA GLU A 344 3.21 -7.23 14.26
C GLU A 344 2.87 -8.50 13.47
N GLN A 345 3.86 -9.36 13.18
CA GLN A 345 3.64 -10.53 12.32
C GLN A 345 3.19 -11.77 13.09
N TYR A 346 3.71 -11.99 14.32
CA TYR A 346 3.37 -13.18 15.11
C TYR A 346 2.21 -12.97 16.07
N HIS A 347 1.99 -11.73 16.55
CA HIS A 347 0.92 -11.45 17.52
C HIS A 347 -0.21 -10.57 16.95
N GLY A 348 -0.12 -10.11 15.68
CA GLY A 348 -1.12 -9.24 15.07
C GLY A 348 -1.29 -7.87 15.75
N GLY A 349 -0.33 -7.50 16.61
CA GLY A 349 -0.29 -6.25 17.35
C GLY A 349 0.42 -5.11 16.62
N LYS A 350 0.85 -4.08 17.36
CA LYS A 350 1.65 -2.96 16.84
C LYS A 350 2.75 -2.59 17.83
N LEU A 351 3.98 -2.36 17.33
CA LEU A 351 5.06 -1.75 18.09
C LEU A 351 5.39 -0.39 17.49
N LEU A 352 5.28 0.68 18.29
CA LEU A 352 5.51 2.04 17.84
C LEU A 352 6.32 2.86 18.85
N LEU A 353 7.03 3.85 18.33
CA LEU A 353 7.61 4.92 19.12
C LEU A 353 6.50 5.96 19.35
N LYS A 354 5.93 5.98 20.55
CA LYS A 354 4.81 6.87 20.91
C LYS A 354 5.27 8.31 21.02
N HIS A 355 6.41 8.52 21.67
CA HIS A 355 7.02 9.83 21.87
C HIS A 355 8.52 9.69 22.04
N THR A 356 9.28 10.64 21.53
CA THR A 356 10.69 10.83 21.88
C THR A 356 11.08 12.29 21.69
N GLN A 357 11.95 12.76 22.56
CA GLN A 357 12.55 14.08 22.48
C GLN A 357 14.01 14.00 22.92
N GLN A 358 14.89 14.58 22.10
CA GLN A 358 16.32 14.59 22.39
C GLN A 358 16.60 15.26 23.74
N GLY A 359 17.35 14.58 24.61
CA GLY A 359 17.68 15.04 25.96
C GLY A 359 16.58 14.83 27.02
N ILE A 360 15.39 14.31 26.65
CA ILE A 360 14.27 14.10 27.59
C ILE A 360 13.97 12.61 27.75
N GLY A 361 14.01 11.82 26.66
CA GLY A 361 13.74 10.39 26.69
C GLY A 361 12.85 9.88 25.57
N SER A 362 12.42 8.62 25.68
CA SER A 362 11.58 7.98 24.69
C SER A 362 10.50 7.13 25.34
N THR A 363 9.38 6.96 24.64
CA THR A 363 8.28 6.06 25.02
C THR A 363 8.00 5.10 23.88
N PHE A 364 8.19 3.83 24.12
CA PHE A 364 7.77 2.75 23.20
C PHE A 364 6.43 2.20 23.67
N ARG A 365 5.54 1.91 22.70
CA ARG A 365 4.22 1.34 22.94
C ARG A 365 4.08 0.02 22.22
N ILE A 366 3.71 -1.03 22.96
CA ILE A 366 3.23 -2.31 22.42
C ILE A 366 1.70 -2.29 22.51
N VAL A 367 1.02 -2.60 21.42
CA VAL A 367 -0.44 -2.73 21.34
C VAL A 367 -0.77 -4.17 20.98
N LEU A 368 -1.58 -4.85 21.82
CA LEU A 368 -2.05 -6.21 21.59
C LEU A 368 -3.57 -6.23 21.59
N LYS A 369 -4.17 -7.01 20.72
CA LYS A 369 -5.63 -7.16 20.65
C LYS A 369 -6.15 -8.01 21.81
N LYS A 370 -7.29 -7.60 22.36
CA LYS A 370 -8.06 -8.45 23.27
C LYS A 370 -8.69 -9.61 22.49
N PRO A 371 -8.93 -10.77 23.11
CA PRO A 371 -9.76 -11.81 22.53
C PRO A 371 -11.17 -11.29 22.24
N GLU A 372 -11.79 -11.75 21.14
CA GLU A 372 -13.12 -11.26 20.69
C GLU A 372 -14.27 -11.56 21.68
N ASN A 373 -14.03 -12.34 22.74
CA ASN A 373 -15.04 -12.78 23.71
C ASN A 373 -14.74 -12.35 25.17
N SER A 374 -14.04 -11.27 25.36
CA SER A 374 -13.71 -10.75 26.74
C SER A 374 -14.59 -9.59 27.14
#